data_0c576450854d8dbf4f98450a27a1d73f
#
_entry.id   0c576450854d8dbf4f98450a27a1d73f
#
_cell.length_a   1.000
_cell.length_b   1.000
_cell.length_c   1.000
_cell.angle_alpha   90.00
_cell.angle_beta   90.00
_cell.angle_gamma   90.00
#
_symmetry.space_group_name_H-M   'P 1'
#
loop_
_entity.id
_entity.type
_entity.pdbx_description
1 polymer ?
#
loop_
_entity_poly.entity_id
_entity_poly.type
_entity_poly.pdbx_seq_one_letter_code
_entity_poly.pdbx_strand_id
1 'polypeptide(L)'
;YVVGRACLIHSVDSYHLAEAVEAESAKKDVISHILVEVNVAQEASKFGLKTEETLSLIEQIAKLKHIHIDGLMTIAPFVEDPEQNRPIFQKLRELSVDIAKKNIDNVSMGILSMGMTNDYEIAVEEGATHVRVGTGIFGARDYGSKNAQ
;
A
#
# COMPACT_ATOMS: atom_id res chain seq x y z
N TYR A 1 13.11 -12.06 -1.32
CA TYR A 1 12.26 -13.25 -1.10
C TYR A 1 11.00 -13.22 -1.98
N VAL A 2 10.32 -12.07 -2.06
CA VAL A 2 9.07 -11.90 -2.82
C VAL A 2 9.29 -11.56 -4.31
N VAL A 3 10.40 -10.92 -4.65
CA VAL A 3 10.75 -10.52 -6.02
C VAL A 3 10.79 -11.73 -6.96
N GLY A 4 10.07 -11.63 -8.07
CA GLY A 4 9.91 -12.70 -9.06
C GLY A 4 8.97 -13.84 -8.63
N ARG A 5 8.25 -13.68 -7.50
CA ARG A 5 7.24 -14.62 -7.00
C ARG A 5 5.89 -13.95 -6.78
N ALA A 6 5.88 -12.73 -6.29
CA ALA A 6 4.68 -11.93 -6.16
C ALA A 6 4.45 -11.12 -7.44
N CYS A 7 3.21 -11.07 -7.90
CA CYS A 7 2.82 -10.22 -9.03
C CYS A 7 2.70 -8.74 -8.64
N LEU A 8 2.51 -8.46 -7.34
CA LEU A 8 2.38 -7.10 -6.82
C LEU A 8 2.87 -7.05 -5.37
N ILE A 9 3.72 -6.07 -5.05
CA ILE A 9 4.23 -5.81 -3.70
C ILE A 9 3.52 -4.58 -3.16
N HIS A 10 2.69 -4.73 -2.11
CA HIS A 10 1.79 -3.68 -1.64
C HIS A 10 2.39 -2.69 -0.64
N SER A 11 3.51 -3.03 0.03
CA SER A 11 3.97 -2.35 1.25
C SER A 11 5.32 -1.65 1.06
N VAL A 12 5.48 -0.88 -0.01
CA VAL A 12 6.71 -0.09 -0.21
C VAL A 12 6.52 1.29 0.41
N ASP A 13 7.15 1.52 1.54
CA ASP A 13 7.00 2.70 2.39
C ASP A 13 8.25 3.58 2.46
N SER A 14 9.32 3.22 1.78
CA SER A 14 10.59 3.94 1.81
C SER A 14 11.41 3.74 0.55
N TYR A 15 12.27 4.72 0.25
CA TYR A 15 13.22 4.61 -0.86
C TYR A 15 14.20 3.46 -0.66
N HIS A 16 14.67 3.25 0.58
CA HIS A 16 15.58 2.14 0.91
C HIS A 16 14.96 0.77 0.58
N LEU A 17 13.68 0.56 0.89
CA LEU A 17 12.99 -0.67 0.53
C LEU A 17 12.84 -0.80 -0.99
N ALA A 18 12.52 0.30 -1.68
CA ALA A 18 12.46 0.31 -3.14
C ALA A 18 13.81 -0.04 -3.78
N GLU A 19 14.93 0.50 -3.27
CA GLU A 19 16.27 0.13 -3.73
C GLU A 19 16.58 -1.36 -3.53
N ALA A 20 16.16 -1.94 -2.41
CA ALA A 20 16.34 -3.37 -2.16
C ALA A 20 15.51 -4.22 -3.15
N VAL A 21 14.29 -3.80 -3.48
CA VAL A 21 13.46 -4.45 -4.50
C VAL A 21 14.07 -4.29 -5.88
N GLU A 22 14.55 -3.11 -6.24
CA GLU A 22 15.26 -2.83 -7.52
C GLU A 22 16.48 -3.74 -7.68
N ALA A 23 17.32 -3.82 -6.65
CA ALA A 23 18.53 -4.65 -6.71
C ALA A 23 18.22 -6.14 -6.93
N GLU A 24 17.19 -6.67 -6.26
CA GLU A 24 16.77 -8.05 -6.45
C GLU A 24 16.07 -8.27 -7.81
N SER A 25 15.32 -7.28 -8.29
CA SER A 25 14.66 -7.33 -9.59
C SER A 25 15.69 -7.35 -10.73
N ALA A 26 16.72 -6.49 -10.64
CA ALA A 26 17.81 -6.45 -11.59
C ALA A 26 18.59 -7.78 -11.65
N LYS A 27 18.88 -8.40 -10.49
CA LYS A 27 19.56 -9.71 -10.45
C LYS A 27 18.76 -10.82 -11.13
N LYS A 28 17.44 -10.73 -11.10
CA LYS A 28 16.53 -11.74 -11.66
C LYS A 28 16.05 -11.39 -13.07
N ASP A 29 16.44 -10.24 -13.59
CA ASP A 29 16.00 -9.70 -14.88
C ASP A 29 14.47 -9.64 -14.99
N VAL A 30 13.82 -9.10 -13.95
CA VAL A 30 12.35 -8.92 -13.87
C VAL A 30 12.01 -7.49 -13.52
N ILE A 31 10.81 -7.05 -13.90
CA ILE A 31 10.22 -5.80 -13.42
C ILE A 31 9.28 -6.14 -12.27
N SER A 32 9.49 -5.52 -11.11
CA SER A 32 8.61 -5.66 -9.97
C SER A 32 7.56 -4.57 -9.97
N HIS A 33 6.30 -4.98 -9.89
CA HIS A 33 5.17 -4.08 -9.71
C HIS A 33 4.94 -3.81 -8.23
N ILE A 34 4.81 -2.54 -7.87
CA ILE A 34 4.69 -2.11 -6.46
C ILE A 34 3.55 -1.13 -6.25
N LEU A 35 3.07 -1.08 -5.01
CA LEU A 35 2.26 0.01 -4.49
C LEU A 35 3.05 0.76 -3.41
N VAL A 36 2.90 2.07 -3.38
CA VAL A 36 3.48 2.91 -2.33
C VAL A 36 2.51 2.97 -1.16
N GLU A 37 3.00 2.59 0.02
CA GLU A 37 2.21 2.61 1.26
C GLU A 37 2.19 4.00 1.88
N VAL A 38 0.99 4.54 2.08
CA VAL A 38 0.74 5.88 2.61
C VAL A 38 0.01 5.79 3.95
N ASN A 39 0.55 6.43 4.98
CA ASN A 39 -0.10 6.58 6.29
C ASN A 39 -1.03 7.81 6.26
N VAL A 40 -2.21 7.64 5.67
CA VAL A 40 -3.19 8.72 5.51
C VAL A 40 -3.72 9.21 6.85
N ALA A 41 -3.88 8.30 7.83
CA ALA A 41 -4.36 8.63 9.17
C ALA A 41 -3.32 9.36 10.03
N GLN A 42 -2.04 9.41 9.60
CA GLN A 42 -0.91 10.01 10.31
C GLN A 42 -0.73 9.45 11.74
N GLU A 43 -1.07 8.18 11.94
CA GLU A 43 -0.83 7.51 13.22
C GLU A 43 0.67 7.26 13.41
N ALA A 44 1.24 7.77 14.51
CA ALA A 44 2.66 7.65 14.82
C ALA A 44 3.15 6.20 14.97
N SER A 45 2.23 5.26 15.25
CA SER A 45 2.52 3.83 15.43
C SER A 45 2.44 3.01 14.15
N LYS A 46 2.04 3.61 13.00
CA LYS A 46 1.87 2.89 11.73
C LYS A 46 2.97 3.23 10.74
N PHE A 47 3.32 2.20 9.97
CA PHE A 47 4.21 2.33 8.83
C PHE A 47 3.52 3.09 7.69
N GLY A 48 4.29 3.58 6.74
CA GLY A 48 3.81 4.33 5.60
C GLY A 48 4.23 5.80 5.63
N LEU A 49 4.27 6.38 4.45
CA LEU A 49 4.69 7.77 4.24
C LEU A 49 3.59 8.74 4.64
N LYS A 50 4.00 9.90 5.10
CA LYS A 50 3.08 11.03 5.18
C LYS A 50 2.61 11.43 3.79
N THR A 51 1.38 11.93 3.70
CA THR A 51 0.77 12.32 2.42
C THR A 51 1.64 13.33 1.64
N GLU A 52 2.25 14.27 2.36
CA GLU A 52 3.08 15.33 1.79
C GLU A 52 4.41 14.80 1.21
N GLU A 53 4.91 13.69 1.74
CA GLU A 53 6.18 13.07 1.32
C GLU A 53 5.99 12.08 0.16
N THR A 54 4.74 11.64 -0.07
CA THR A 54 4.44 10.56 -1.02
C THR A 54 4.84 10.89 -2.45
N LEU A 55 4.54 12.09 -2.92
CA LEU A 55 4.87 12.49 -4.29
C LEU A 55 6.38 12.50 -4.51
N SER A 56 7.14 13.08 -3.60
CA SER A 56 8.60 13.14 -3.70
C SER A 56 9.22 11.74 -3.75
N LEU A 57 8.71 10.81 -2.95
CA LEU A 57 9.18 9.43 -2.98
C LEU A 57 8.83 8.74 -4.30
N ILE A 58 7.61 8.91 -4.81
CA ILE A 58 7.18 8.36 -6.10
C ILE A 58 8.09 8.85 -7.22
N GLU A 59 8.42 10.14 -7.27
CA GLU A 59 9.32 10.71 -8.25
C GLU A 59 10.74 10.14 -8.18
N GLN A 60 11.21 9.79 -6.99
CA GLN A 60 12.51 9.12 -6.81
C GLN A 60 12.46 7.65 -7.27
N ILE A 61 11.46 6.89 -6.84
CA ILE A 61 11.29 5.47 -7.19
C ILE A 61 11.05 5.30 -8.70
N ALA A 62 10.32 6.21 -9.33
CA ALA A 62 10.02 6.18 -10.76
C ALA A 62 11.27 6.18 -11.66
N LYS A 63 12.43 6.58 -11.12
CA LYS A 63 13.72 6.57 -11.83
C LYS A 63 14.41 5.19 -11.81
N LEU A 64 13.92 4.26 -10.98
CA LEU A 64 14.45 2.90 -10.91
C LEU A 64 13.96 2.10 -12.13
N LYS A 65 14.85 1.26 -12.68
CA LYS A 65 14.63 0.63 -14.00
C LYS A 65 13.84 -0.67 -13.94
N HIS A 66 13.88 -1.36 -12.80
CA HIS A 66 13.26 -2.68 -12.60
C HIS A 66 12.08 -2.63 -11.65
N ILE A 67 11.52 -1.44 -11.43
CA ILE A 67 10.31 -1.21 -10.65
C ILE A 67 9.30 -0.45 -11.51
N HIS A 68 8.03 -0.82 -11.39
CA HIS A 68 6.90 -0.05 -11.89
C HIS A 68 5.94 0.25 -10.73
N ILE A 69 5.51 1.51 -10.58
CA ILE A 69 4.54 1.92 -9.56
C ILE A 69 3.14 1.81 -10.15
N ASP A 70 2.32 0.90 -9.61
CA ASP A 70 0.95 0.65 -10.09
C ASP A 70 -0.12 1.41 -9.31
N GLY A 71 0.22 1.97 -8.17
CA GLY A 71 -0.75 2.68 -7.35
C GLY A 71 -0.34 2.88 -5.90
N LEU A 72 -1.34 3.06 -5.05
CA LEU A 72 -1.18 3.35 -3.63
C LEU A 72 -1.83 2.27 -2.75
N MET A 73 -1.33 2.14 -1.52
CA MET A 73 -1.91 1.32 -0.48
C MET A 73 -2.00 2.10 0.83
N THR A 74 -3.02 1.83 1.62
CA THR A 74 -3.11 2.30 3.00
C THR A 74 -3.72 1.26 3.92
N ILE A 75 -3.36 1.32 5.20
CA ILE A 75 -3.98 0.58 6.28
C ILE A 75 -4.66 1.60 7.19
N ALA A 76 -5.99 1.61 7.15
CA ALA A 76 -6.78 2.45 8.04
C ALA A 76 -6.76 1.91 9.48
N PRO A 77 -7.00 2.74 10.51
CA PRO A 77 -7.10 2.29 11.88
C PRO A 77 -8.29 1.34 12.07
N PHE A 78 -8.18 0.44 13.06
CA PHE A 78 -9.33 -0.34 13.49
C PHE A 78 -10.27 0.58 14.28
N VAL A 79 -11.52 0.65 13.85
CA VAL A 79 -12.58 1.46 14.47
C VAL A 79 -13.84 0.61 14.60
N GLU A 80 -14.67 0.89 15.59
CA GLU A 80 -15.92 0.15 15.80
C GLU A 80 -16.94 0.43 14.68
N ASP A 81 -17.05 1.69 14.27
CA ASP A 81 -17.88 2.10 13.14
C ASP A 81 -17.02 2.29 11.88
N PRO A 82 -17.10 1.37 10.89
CA PRO A 82 -16.29 1.43 9.67
C PRO A 82 -16.44 2.74 8.89
N GLU A 83 -17.57 3.43 8.99
CA GLU A 83 -17.80 4.72 8.34
C GLU A 83 -16.77 5.79 8.73
N GLN A 84 -16.17 5.68 9.91
CA GLN A 84 -15.13 6.59 10.37
C GLN A 84 -13.85 6.50 9.48
N ASN A 85 -13.66 5.41 8.75
CA ASN A 85 -12.54 5.24 7.82
C ASN A 85 -12.81 5.79 6.42
N ARG A 86 -14.05 6.13 6.08
CA ARG A 86 -14.42 6.69 4.77
C ARG A 86 -13.56 7.89 4.35
N PRO A 87 -13.33 8.91 5.21
CA PRO A 87 -12.48 10.05 4.85
C PRO A 87 -11.03 9.65 4.51
N ILE A 88 -10.50 8.58 5.14
CA ILE A 88 -9.16 8.06 4.86
C ILE A 88 -9.09 7.50 3.45
N PHE A 89 -10.09 6.70 3.05
CA PHE A 89 -10.16 6.10 1.72
C PHE A 89 -10.38 7.16 0.63
N GLN A 90 -11.24 8.16 0.90
CA GLN A 90 -11.42 9.30 0.00
C GLN A 90 -10.12 10.06 -0.23
N LYS A 91 -9.39 10.34 0.85
CA LYS A 91 -8.11 11.07 0.77
C LYS A 91 -7.05 10.29 -0.02
N LEU A 92 -6.98 8.96 0.14
CA LEU A 92 -6.06 8.14 -0.66
C LEU A 92 -6.45 8.16 -2.15
N ARG A 93 -7.74 8.07 -2.47
CA ARG A 93 -8.23 8.18 -3.84
C ARG A 93 -7.89 9.55 -4.44
N GLU A 94 -8.15 10.63 -3.75
CA GLU A 94 -7.83 11.98 -4.20
C GLU A 94 -6.33 12.13 -4.47
N LEU A 95 -5.49 11.62 -3.57
CA LEU A 95 -4.05 11.62 -3.76
C LEU A 95 -3.63 10.84 -5.01
N SER A 96 -4.23 9.68 -5.27
CA SER A 96 -3.93 8.89 -6.46
C SER A 96 -4.31 9.62 -7.76
N VAL A 97 -5.46 10.32 -7.76
CA VAL A 97 -5.91 11.14 -8.89
C VAL A 97 -4.96 12.30 -9.13
N ASP A 98 -4.51 12.97 -8.09
CA ASP A 98 -3.60 14.11 -8.21
C ASP A 98 -2.21 13.68 -8.69
N ILE A 99 -1.73 12.52 -8.26
CA ILE A 99 -0.48 11.95 -8.77
C ILE A 99 -0.64 11.54 -10.24
N ALA A 100 -1.76 10.92 -10.61
CA ALA A 100 -2.02 10.52 -11.99
C ALA A 100 -2.00 11.71 -12.96
N LYS A 101 -2.53 12.88 -12.57
CA LYS A 101 -2.51 14.11 -13.37
C LYS A 101 -1.10 14.62 -13.68
N LYS A 102 -0.11 14.23 -12.90
CA LYS A 102 1.29 14.66 -13.11
C LYS A 102 1.98 13.92 -14.24
N ASN A 103 1.41 12.83 -14.75
CA ASN A 103 1.94 12.03 -15.83
C ASN A 103 3.42 11.66 -15.65
N ILE A 104 3.78 11.20 -14.46
CA ILE A 104 5.15 10.77 -14.15
C ILE A 104 5.43 9.49 -14.92
N ASP A 105 6.54 9.45 -15.65
CA ASP A 105 6.97 8.26 -16.37
C ASP A 105 7.20 7.09 -15.40
N ASN A 106 6.88 5.85 -15.82
CA ASN A 106 6.96 4.63 -15.00
C ASN A 106 6.02 4.57 -13.78
N VAL A 107 4.97 5.40 -13.79
CA VAL A 107 3.95 5.46 -12.73
C VAL A 107 2.56 5.35 -13.34
N SER A 108 1.77 4.40 -12.85
CA SER A 108 0.33 4.36 -13.05
C SER A 108 -0.37 4.40 -11.68
N MET A 109 -1.57 4.94 -11.64
CA MET A 109 -2.40 5.02 -10.42
C MET A 109 -3.69 4.21 -10.58
N GLY A 110 -3.59 3.06 -11.26
CA GLY A 110 -4.72 2.18 -11.51
C GLY A 110 -5.13 1.32 -10.32
N ILE A 111 -4.27 1.17 -9.33
CA ILE A 111 -4.53 0.31 -8.18
C ILE A 111 -4.63 1.12 -6.89
N LEU A 112 -5.74 0.91 -6.17
CA LEU A 112 -5.93 1.35 -4.79
C LEU A 112 -6.14 0.13 -3.90
N SER A 113 -5.13 -0.22 -3.10
CA SER A 113 -5.21 -1.27 -2.10
C SER A 113 -5.57 -0.67 -0.75
N MET A 114 -6.82 -0.79 -0.37
CA MET A 114 -7.36 -0.28 0.88
C MET A 114 -8.58 -1.07 1.30
N GLY A 115 -8.83 -1.14 2.60
CA GLY A 115 -9.91 -1.95 3.18
C GLY A 115 -9.46 -3.34 3.62
N MET A 116 -9.87 -3.69 4.81
CA MET A 116 -9.63 -4.98 5.47
C MET A 116 -10.97 -5.59 5.91
N THR A 117 -10.95 -6.64 6.72
CA THR A 117 -12.16 -7.37 7.14
C THR A 117 -13.27 -6.44 7.66
N ASN A 118 -12.92 -5.40 8.42
CA ASN A 118 -13.91 -4.56 9.10
C ASN A 118 -14.50 -3.45 8.21
N ASP A 119 -13.76 -2.99 7.19
CA ASP A 119 -14.09 -1.77 6.45
C ASP A 119 -13.99 -1.90 4.92
N TYR A 120 -13.86 -3.14 4.40
CA TYR A 120 -13.68 -3.36 2.96
C TYR A 120 -14.88 -2.86 2.12
N GLU A 121 -16.11 -2.93 2.65
CA GLU A 121 -17.30 -2.46 1.93
C GLU A 121 -17.20 -0.96 1.67
N ILE A 122 -16.87 -0.18 2.72
CA ILE A 122 -16.68 1.27 2.61
C ILE A 122 -15.52 1.60 1.66
N ALA A 123 -14.43 0.82 1.75
CA ALA A 123 -13.29 1.00 0.84
C ALA A 123 -13.68 0.76 -0.63
N VAL A 124 -14.50 -0.25 -0.92
CA VAL A 124 -15.00 -0.53 -2.28
C VAL A 124 -15.88 0.62 -2.78
N GLU A 125 -16.79 1.14 -1.97
CA GLU A 125 -17.60 2.31 -2.31
C GLU A 125 -16.74 3.53 -2.64
N GLU A 126 -15.59 3.68 -1.98
CA GLU A 126 -14.64 4.77 -2.20
C GLU A 126 -13.61 4.47 -3.31
N GLY A 127 -13.74 3.34 -4.02
CA GLY A 127 -12.97 3.04 -5.21
C GLY A 127 -11.78 2.11 -5.01
N ALA A 128 -11.76 1.31 -3.92
CA ALA A 128 -10.74 0.26 -3.77
C ALA A 128 -10.80 -0.73 -4.94
N THR A 129 -9.65 -1.03 -5.51
CA THR A 129 -9.49 -2.08 -6.53
C THR A 129 -9.04 -3.40 -5.90
N HIS A 130 -8.39 -3.32 -4.74
CA HIS A 130 -7.91 -4.45 -3.96
C HIS A 130 -8.25 -4.26 -2.49
N VAL A 131 -8.82 -5.31 -1.88
CA VAL A 131 -9.08 -5.39 -0.44
C VAL A 131 -8.30 -6.56 0.17
N ARG A 132 -8.00 -6.49 1.46
CA ARG A 132 -7.19 -7.49 2.15
C ARG A 132 -7.96 -8.12 3.30
N VAL A 133 -8.94 -8.97 2.96
CA VAL A 133 -9.79 -9.67 3.93
C VAL A 133 -9.01 -10.84 4.52
N GLY A 134 -8.56 -10.72 5.76
CA GLY A 134 -7.81 -11.74 6.47
C GLY A 134 -8.67 -12.50 7.48
N THR A 135 -8.93 -11.90 8.63
CA THR A 135 -9.68 -12.55 9.72
C THR A 135 -11.09 -12.93 9.34
N GLY A 136 -11.73 -12.22 8.40
CA GLY A 136 -13.05 -12.57 7.87
C GLY A 136 -13.08 -13.89 7.11
N ILE A 137 -11.95 -14.32 6.55
CA ILE A 137 -11.83 -15.60 5.80
C ILE A 137 -11.18 -16.68 6.64
N PHE A 138 -10.09 -16.34 7.35
CA PHE A 138 -9.23 -17.31 8.04
C PHE A 138 -9.49 -17.39 9.56
N GLY A 139 -10.39 -16.57 10.10
CA GLY A 139 -10.63 -16.44 11.55
C GLY A 139 -9.57 -15.61 12.26
N ALA A 140 -9.78 -15.38 13.56
CA ALA A 140 -8.84 -14.67 14.40
C ALA A 140 -7.53 -15.46 14.53
N ARG A 141 -6.40 -14.73 14.58
CA ARG A 141 -5.09 -15.36 14.85
C ARG A 141 -5.03 -15.83 16.30
N ASP A 142 -4.77 -17.09 16.48
CA ASP A 142 -4.37 -17.61 17.79
C ASP A 142 -2.88 -17.31 18.03
N TYR A 143 -2.59 -16.30 18.82
CA TYR A 143 -1.22 -15.95 19.19
C TYR A 143 -0.66 -16.90 20.27
N GLY A 144 -1.33 -18.03 20.52
CA GLY A 144 -0.97 -19.02 21.51
C GLY A 144 -0.49 -18.36 22.80
N SER A 145 -1.24 -18.44 23.87
CA SER A 145 -0.77 -17.96 25.17
C SER A 145 0.58 -18.61 25.48
N LYS A 146 1.68 -17.91 25.21
CA LYS A 146 2.95 -18.21 25.89
C LYS A 146 2.76 -17.82 27.34
N ASN A 147 1.94 -18.61 28.04
CA ASN A 147 1.90 -18.58 29.48
C ASN A 147 3.07 -19.43 30.01
N ALA A 148 3.93 -18.71 30.64
CA ALA A 148 4.58 -19.06 31.91
C ALA A 148 5.09 -20.53 32.06
N GLN A 149 6.36 -20.68 31.97
CA GLN A 149 7.10 -21.31 33.07
C GLN A 149 8.38 -20.55 33.30
#